data_540cfb5c9dd06f031c73ae34e1402525
#
_entry.id   540cfb5c9dd06f031c73ae34e1402525
#
_cell.length_a   1.000
_cell.length_b   1.000
_cell.length_c   1.000
_cell.angle_alpha   90.00
_cell.angle_beta   90.00
_cell.angle_gamma   90.00
#
_symmetry.space_group_name_H-M   'P 1'
#
loop_
_entity.id
_entity.type
_entity.pdbx_description
1 polymer ?
#
loop_
_entity_poly.entity_id
_entity_poly.type
_entity_poly.pdbx_seq_one_letter_code
_entity_poly.pdbx_strand_id
1 'polypeptide(L)'
;MYRIIAALFLLVASVATSSAQPALFPSVWQNQQGSLLKVLATDPAGNFRGVFINYGPPCPGAVFDAAGAIRGPLIGFQTWKAWSLDCRATTVWRGRMINPTTVVVKWVMTFGGRTVRGVDTFRRI
;
A
#
# COMPACT_ATOMS: atom_id res chain seq x y z
N MET A 1 -39.63 -30.54 1.55
CA MET A 1 -38.92 -30.43 1.42
C MET A 1 -37.92 -29.90 1.56
N TYR A 2 -37.72 -29.78 1.51
CA TYR A 2 -36.70 -29.44 1.65
C TYR A 2 -35.91 -28.86 1.26
N ARG A 3 -35.83 -28.80 1.16
CA ARG A 3 -35.12 -28.35 0.68
C ARG A 3 -34.58 -27.35 0.83
N ILE A 4 -34.62 -27.05 0.84
CA ILE A 4 -34.04 -26.14 0.74
C ILE A 4 -32.96 -25.89 1.03
N ILE A 5 -32.75 -26.20 1.14
CA ILE A 5 -31.76 -26.08 1.28
C ILE A 5 -30.84 -25.61 0.70
N ALA A 6 -31.07 -25.61 0.18
CA ALA A 6 -30.28 -25.22 -0.64
C ALA A 6 -29.63 -24.06 -0.36
N ALA A 7 -29.97 -23.72 -0.17
CA ALA A 7 -29.47 -22.76 -0.13
C ALA A 7 -28.24 -22.59 0.44
N LEU A 8 -28.23 -23.14 0.79
CA LEU A 8 -27.25 -23.10 1.20
C LEU A 8 -26.15 -22.96 0.68
N PHE A 9 -26.17 -23.11 0.23
CA PHE A 9 -25.21 -23.07 -0.28
C PHE A 9 -24.81 -22.13 -0.62
N LEU A 10 -25.35 -22.11 -0.66
CA LEU A 10 -25.01 -21.24 -1.04
C LEU A 10 -24.37 -20.51 -0.41
N LEU A 11 -24.52 -20.53 0.03
CA LEU A 11 -23.86 -19.92 0.48
C LEU A 11 -22.73 -19.98 0.44
N VAL A 12 -22.72 -20.51 0.54
CA VAL A 12 -21.62 -20.94 0.27
C VAL A 12 -20.92 -20.21 -0.66
N ALA A 13 -21.46 -20.04 -1.59
CA ALA A 13 -20.91 -19.33 -2.64
C ALA A 13 -20.30 -18.06 -2.20
N SER A 14 -20.89 -17.45 -1.31
CA SER A 14 -20.40 -16.19 -0.86
C SER A 14 -19.02 -16.29 -0.31
N VAL A 15 -18.65 -17.45 0.06
CA VAL A 15 -17.32 -17.64 0.56
C VAL A 15 -16.27 -17.26 -0.43
N ALA A 16 -16.53 -17.54 -1.66
CA ALA A 16 -15.57 -17.28 -2.69
C ALA A 16 -15.19 -15.82 -2.75
N THR A 17 -16.08 -14.95 -2.39
CA THR A 17 -15.79 -13.53 -2.50
C THR A 17 -14.72 -13.08 -1.54
N SER A 18 -14.55 -13.79 -0.46
CA SER A 18 -13.55 -13.37 0.51
C SER A 18 -12.14 -13.46 -0.03
N SER A 19 -11.96 -14.22 -1.09
CA SER A 19 -10.64 -14.37 -1.67
C SER A 19 -10.28 -13.27 -2.64
N ALA A 20 -11.16 -12.31 -2.82
CA ALA A 20 -10.92 -11.26 -3.80
C ALA A 20 -9.77 -10.34 -3.43
N GLN A 21 -9.46 -10.21 -2.16
CA GLN A 21 -8.39 -9.33 -1.74
C GLN A 21 -7.06 -10.04 -1.85
N PRO A 22 -6.13 -9.47 -2.59
CA PRO A 22 -4.78 -10.04 -2.63
C PRO A 22 -4.15 -9.94 -1.25
N ALA A 23 -3.37 -10.94 -0.93
CA ALA A 23 -2.67 -10.94 0.32
C ALA A 23 -1.51 -9.95 0.24
N LEU A 24 -1.64 -8.83 0.92
CA LEU A 24 -0.57 -7.85 0.98
C LEU A 24 0.39 -8.11 2.12
N PHE A 25 -0.06 -8.75 3.16
CA PHE A 25 0.72 -8.89 4.37
C PHE A 25 1.28 -10.30 4.54
N PRO A 26 2.54 -10.39 4.96
CA PRO A 26 3.56 -9.34 4.91
C PRO A 26 4.13 -9.26 3.51
N SER A 27 4.51 -8.08 3.10
CA SER A 27 5.02 -7.90 1.75
C SER A 27 6.00 -6.74 1.69
N VAL A 28 6.87 -6.79 0.69
CA VAL A 28 7.85 -5.74 0.44
C VAL A 28 7.74 -5.34 -1.02
N TRP A 29 7.69 -4.03 -1.24
CA TRP A 29 7.54 -3.43 -2.56
C TRP A 29 8.69 -2.46 -2.79
N GLN A 30 9.22 -2.45 -3.99
CA GLN A 30 10.37 -1.62 -4.33
C GLN A 30 10.03 -0.74 -5.51
N ASN A 31 10.36 0.56 -5.43
CA ASN A 31 10.18 1.45 -6.56
C ASN A 31 11.45 1.52 -7.43
N GLN A 32 11.39 2.32 -8.48
CA GLN A 32 12.48 2.43 -9.45
C GLN A 32 13.74 3.08 -8.89
N GLN A 33 13.63 3.75 -7.74
CA GLN A 33 14.78 4.34 -7.07
C GLN A 33 15.39 3.42 -6.01
N GLY A 34 14.81 2.23 -5.85
CA GLY A 34 15.25 1.30 -4.84
C GLY A 34 14.63 1.51 -3.47
N SER A 35 13.74 2.50 -3.33
CA SER A 35 13.03 2.71 -2.07
C SER A 35 12.09 1.55 -1.80
N LEU A 36 11.88 1.24 -0.52
CA LEU A 36 11.11 0.07 -0.11
C LEU A 36 9.90 0.47 0.71
N LEU A 37 8.75 -0.05 0.33
CA LEU A 37 7.56 -0.04 1.17
C LEU A 37 7.39 -1.41 1.77
N LYS A 38 7.48 -1.51 3.08
CA LYS A 38 7.29 -2.77 3.80
C LYS A 38 5.94 -2.73 4.47
N VAL A 39 5.02 -3.55 4.00
CA VAL A 39 3.69 -3.68 4.60
C VAL A 39 3.81 -4.70 5.72
N LEU A 40 3.57 -4.26 6.94
CA LEU A 40 3.81 -5.07 8.13
C LEU A 40 2.52 -5.59 8.75
N ALA A 41 1.40 -4.90 8.56
CA ALA A 41 0.11 -5.30 9.11
C ALA A 41 -1.00 -4.84 8.20
N THR A 42 -2.05 -5.65 8.10
CA THR A 42 -3.25 -5.33 7.34
C THR A 42 -4.47 -5.73 8.14
N ASP A 43 -5.61 -5.14 7.82
CA ASP A 43 -6.89 -5.53 8.39
C ASP A 43 -7.87 -5.99 7.29
N PRO A 44 -9.01 -6.57 7.67
CA PRO A 44 -9.98 -7.06 6.66
C PRO A 44 -10.57 -5.96 5.79
N ALA A 45 -10.53 -4.72 6.22
CA ALA A 45 -11.03 -3.61 5.44
C ALA A 45 -10.03 -3.11 4.40
N GLY A 46 -8.84 -3.69 4.36
CA GLY A 46 -7.80 -3.30 3.42
C GLY A 46 -6.88 -2.22 3.90
N ASN A 47 -7.00 -1.80 5.15
CA ASN A 47 -6.06 -0.84 5.73
C ASN A 47 -4.73 -1.54 6.00
N PHE A 48 -3.65 -0.81 5.86
CA PHE A 48 -2.34 -1.35 6.16
C PHE A 48 -1.45 -0.34 6.86
N ARG A 49 -0.45 -0.88 7.54
CA ARG A 49 0.60 -0.11 8.16
C ARG A 49 1.94 -0.73 7.86
N GLY A 50 2.95 0.08 7.83
CA GLY A 50 4.28 -0.39 7.60
C GLY A 50 5.30 0.72 7.70
N VAL A 51 6.39 0.55 6.99
CA VAL A 51 7.47 1.53 6.93
C VAL A 51 7.90 1.72 5.49
N PHE A 52 8.41 2.91 5.22
CA PHE A 52 8.96 3.25 3.92
C PHE A 52 10.41 3.65 4.11
N ILE A 53 11.32 2.98 3.41
CA ILE A 53 12.74 3.31 3.45
C ILE A 53 13.06 4.04 2.16
N ASN A 54 13.38 5.32 2.30
CA ASN A 54 13.61 6.18 1.15
C ASN A 54 15.06 6.11 0.69
N TYR A 55 15.26 5.91 -0.61
CA TYR A 55 16.58 5.97 -1.21
C TYR A 55 16.68 7.03 -2.31
N GLY A 56 15.57 7.73 -2.59
CA GLY A 56 15.59 8.89 -3.46
C GLY A 56 15.83 10.17 -2.66
N PRO A 57 16.08 11.31 -3.34
CA PRO A 57 16.14 12.59 -2.66
C PRO A 57 14.73 13.03 -2.22
N PRO A 58 14.60 13.86 -1.17
CA PRO A 58 15.64 14.21 -0.25
C PRO A 58 15.79 13.12 0.81
N CYS A 59 16.74 13.19 1.65
CA CYS A 59 16.91 12.31 2.81
C CYS A 59 17.07 10.84 2.44
N PRO A 60 18.02 10.47 1.58
CA PRO A 60 18.23 9.06 1.28
C PRO A 60 18.62 8.30 2.55
N GLY A 61 18.02 7.10 2.71
CA GLY A 61 18.22 6.28 3.89
C GLY A 61 17.25 6.55 5.02
N ALA A 62 16.40 7.56 4.92
CA ALA A 62 15.41 7.86 5.95
C ALA A 62 14.32 6.79 5.98
N VAL A 63 13.90 6.42 7.19
CA VAL A 63 12.82 5.46 7.43
C VAL A 63 11.62 6.22 7.96
N PHE A 64 10.50 6.07 7.28
CA PHE A 64 9.26 6.75 7.61
C PHE A 64 8.21 5.76 8.04
N ASP A 65 7.28 6.20 8.89
CA ASP A 65 6.04 5.47 9.09
C ASP A 65 5.21 5.53 7.81
N ALA A 66 4.48 4.46 7.53
CA ALA A 66 3.59 4.38 6.39
C ALA A 66 2.25 3.83 6.83
N ALA A 67 1.18 4.39 6.30
CA ALA A 67 -0.17 3.89 6.52
C ALA A 67 -1.03 4.19 5.31
N GLY A 68 -1.92 3.27 4.99
CA GLY A 68 -2.79 3.45 3.86
C GLY A 68 -3.85 2.39 3.75
N ALA A 69 -4.39 2.26 2.56
CA ALA A 69 -5.45 1.31 2.29
C ALA A 69 -5.46 0.88 0.84
N ILE A 70 -5.94 -0.34 0.65
CA ILE A 70 -6.26 -0.86 -0.68
C ILE A 70 -7.75 -1.14 -0.71
N ARG A 71 -8.39 -0.64 -1.78
CA ARG A 71 -9.82 -0.85 -2.04
C ARG A 71 -9.95 -1.29 -3.49
N GLY A 72 -10.18 -2.59 -3.72
CA GLY A 72 -10.14 -3.13 -5.07
C GLY A 72 -8.76 -2.87 -5.69
N PRO A 73 -8.68 -2.29 -6.88
CA PRO A 73 -7.38 -1.99 -7.49
C PRO A 73 -6.78 -0.67 -7.00
N LEU A 74 -7.50 0.11 -6.22
CA LEU A 74 -7.03 1.43 -5.81
C LEU A 74 -6.20 1.35 -4.56
N ILE A 75 -5.12 2.11 -4.52
CA ILE A 75 -4.24 2.19 -3.37
C ILE A 75 -3.97 3.65 -3.03
N GLY A 76 -3.94 3.93 -1.75
CA GLY A 76 -3.50 5.21 -1.25
C GLY A 76 -2.76 5.02 0.05
N PHE A 77 -1.70 5.75 0.25
CA PHE A 77 -0.99 5.72 1.52
C PHE A 77 -0.22 7.02 1.71
N GLN A 78 0.23 7.22 2.93
CA GLN A 78 1.08 8.35 3.24
C GLN A 78 2.26 7.91 4.08
N THR A 79 3.33 8.67 3.99
CA THR A 79 4.56 8.46 4.73
C THR A 79 4.89 9.75 5.46
N TRP A 80 5.33 9.62 6.70
CA TRP A 80 5.62 10.78 7.55
C TRP A 80 6.60 10.39 8.64
N LYS A 81 7.20 11.41 9.24
CA LYS A 81 8.00 11.29 10.44
C LYS A 81 9.15 10.29 10.30
N ALA A 82 10.27 10.76 9.79
CA ALA A 82 11.47 9.94 9.69
C ALA A 82 11.95 9.52 11.08
N TRP A 83 12.34 8.27 11.19
CA TRP A 83 12.76 7.69 12.47
C TRP A 83 14.19 8.08 12.84
N SER A 84 15.09 8.02 11.88
CA SER A 84 16.52 8.07 12.16
C SER A 84 17.22 9.31 11.65
N LEU A 85 16.59 10.08 10.79
CA LEU A 85 17.15 11.29 10.22
C LEU A 85 16.19 12.43 10.44
N ASP A 86 16.72 13.63 10.61
CA ASP A 86 15.87 14.81 10.69
C ASP A 86 15.37 15.18 9.29
N CYS A 87 14.40 14.46 8.84
CA CYS A 87 13.80 14.66 7.53
C CYS A 87 12.33 14.97 7.70
N ARG A 88 11.93 16.19 7.36
CA ARG A 88 10.55 16.65 7.54
C ARG A 88 9.75 16.55 6.28
N ALA A 89 9.86 15.45 5.61
CA ALA A 89 9.08 15.20 4.40
C ALA A 89 7.83 14.43 4.75
N THR A 90 6.73 14.83 4.14
CA THR A 90 5.46 14.11 4.20
C THR A 90 5.02 13.87 2.78
N THR A 91 4.66 12.64 2.46
CA THR A 91 4.27 12.29 1.09
C THR A 91 2.94 11.57 1.10
N VAL A 92 2.08 11.94 0.17
CA VAL A 92 0.83 11.26 -0.11
C VAL A 92 0.95 10.56 -1.45
N TRP A 93 0.59 9.28 -1.47
CA TRP A 93 0.74 8.40 -2.62
C TRP A 93 -0.63 7.88 -3.02
N ARG A 94 -0.98 7.95 -4.29
CA ARG A 94 -2.26 7.46 -4.79
C ARG A 94 -2.10 6.83 -6.15
N GLY A 95 -2.71 5.68 -6.35
CA GLY A 95 -2.64 5.03 -7.63
C GLY A 95 -3.44 3.75 -7.66
N ARG A 96 -2.94 2.81 -8.43
CA ARG A 96 -3.65 1.56 -8.60
C ARG A 96 -2.70 0.39 -8.80
N MET A 97 -3.18 -0.75 -8.38
CA MET A 97 -2.54 -2.03 -8.63
C MET A 97 -2.92 -2.45 -10.04
N ILE A 98 -1.95 -2.55 -10.94
CA ILE A 98 -2.22 -2.92 -12.33
C ILE A 98 -2.12 -4.43 -12.55
N ASN A 99 -1.49 -5.12 -11.61
CA ASN A 99 -1.49 -6.58 -11.52
C ASN A 99 -1.07 -6.93 -10.09
N PRO A 100 -1.10 -8.21 -9.69
CA PRO A 100 -0.82 -8.57 -8.29
C PRO A 100 0.56 -8.18 -7.76
N THR A 101 1.49 -7.84 -8.63
CA THR A 101 2.86 -7.54 -8.23
C THR A 101 3.33 -6.15 -8.64
N THR A 102 2.45 -5.32 -9.19
CA THR A 102 2.85 -4.00 -9.69
C THR A 102 1.82 -2.94 -9.34
N VAL A 103 2.30 -1.87 -8.74
CA VAL A 103 1.49 -0.73 -8.34
C VAL A 103 2.08 0.52 -8.96
N VAL A 104 1.25 1.34 -9.58
CA VAL A 104 1.67 2.64 -10.12
C VAL A 104 0.99 3.72 -9.33
N VAL A 105 1.76 4.65 -8.81
CA VAL A 105 1.25 5.73 -7.95
C VAL A 105 1.77 7.08 -8.41
N LYS A 106 0.96 8.11 -8.17
CA LYS A 106 1.37 9.50 -8.20
C LYS A 106 1.58 9.93 -6.76
N TRP A 107 2.59 10.73 -6.53
CA TRP A 107 2.85 11.20 -5.17
C TRP A 107 3.03 12.72 -5.14
N VAL A 108 2.70 13.26 -3.98
CA VAL A 108 2.89 14.66 -3.67
C VAL A 108 3.64 14.72 -2.35
N MET A 109 4.79 15.35 -2.36
CA MET A 109 5.64 15.47 -1.18
C MET A 109 5.75 16.92 -0.76
N THR A 110 5.65 17.17 0.52
CA THR A 110 5.92 18.46 1.12
C THR A 110 7.21 18.36 1.90
N PHE A 111 8.16 19.22 1.58
CA PHE A 111 9.47 19.22 2.21
C PHE A 111 10.03 20.64 2.21
N GLY A 112 10.38 21.14 3.38
CA GLY A 112 10.98 22.47 3.50
C GLY A 112 10.11 23.58 2.97
N GLY A 113 8.79 23.47 3.15
CA GLY A 113 7.84 24.47 2.66
C GLY A 113 7.59 24.39 1.16
N ARG A 114 8.13 23.38 0.49
CA ARG A 114 7.98 23.20 -0.95
C ARG A 114 7.14 21.97 -1.22
N THR A 115 6.49 21.96 -2.37
CA THR A 115 5.70 20.82 -2.83
C THR A 115 6.34 20.26 -4.09
N VAL A 116 6.60 18.96 -4.09
CA VAL A 116 7.20 18.26 -5.22
C VAL A 116 6.27 17.10 -5.57
N ARG A 117 6.18 16.80 -6.86
CA ARG A 117 5.29 15.76 -7.37
C ARG A 117 6.07 14.79 -8.24
N GLY A 118 5.59 13.55 -8.29
CA GLY A 118 6.20 12.55 -9.14
C GLY A 118 5.31 11.34 -9.33
N VAL A 119 5.87 10.36 -10.01
CA VAL A 119 5.22 9.09 -10.30
C VAL A 119 6.20 7.98 -9.97
N ASP A 120 5.72 6.96 -9.27
CA ASP A 120 6.52 5.78 -8.95
C ASP A 120 5.81 4.52 -9.39
N THR A 121 6.59 3.52 -9.74
CA THR A 121 6.13 2.17 -9.95
C THR A 121 6.76 1.30 -8.88
N PHE A 122 5.94 0.66 -8.08
CA PHE A 122 6.39 -0.29 -7.07
C PHE A 122 6.17 -1.70 -7.58
N ARG A 123 7.15 -2.56 -7.38
CA ARG A 123 7.05 -3.98 -7.70
C ARG A 123 7.30 -4.79 -6.45
N ARG A 124 6.49 -5.80 -6.27
CA ARG A 124 6.64 -6.71 -5.14
C ARG A 124 7.92 -7.54 -5.31
N ILE A 125 8.67 -7.64 -4.25
CA ILE A 125 9.92 -8.42 -4.26
C ILE A 125 9.90 -9.52 -3.21
#